data_c733e041704ec61d896f97fc1b027620
#
_entry.id   c733e041704ec61d896f97fc1b027620
#
_cell.length_a   1.000
_cell.length_b   1.000
_cell.length_c   1.000
_cell.angle_alpha   90.00
_cell.angle_beta   90.00
_cell.angle_gamma   90.00
#
_symmetry.space_group_name_H-M   'P 1'
#
loop_
_entity.id
_entity.type
_entity.pdbx_description
1 polymer ?
#
loop_
_entity_poly.entity_id
_entity_poly.type
_entity_poly.pdbx_seq_one_letter_code
_entity_poly.pdbx_strand_id
1 'polypeptide(L)'
;MKKRCCEVNLRRPSATVGPMQLPQLPRIIKVKRPHNAEAPEAPLTAASSSTKMRTVLAAACLALVGSLVALLVVLLRVSALEAAWSPPLTSSADAILTAPLPTNDTEIVLIAHGSCANQRIPAPYWATIAGLDPQLFIFNGDIIYADCYTDGAIDGCPNLAEGWAAFAEHDDIAIVADTLPMVGMLDDHDYGMNDCSASNPFKQLAKEHFLHRFGAPQNDVRRTRPGLHKAYSFGPAGRRTQVILLDTRWFRSPFASSPCHRGNRTAARVARETCDCAYCAGIERYVPYTAEEEAAGHYTMLGESQWRWLEEQLREPADVRLVVSTVQVLAEGHGWERWGMIPSELVRLQRLIHTTRANGVVLLSGDRHIGALYKLPATGGEAPYPLYEATASSLTHSSRSGCVLDGKPGCHAEDLPLMLQPATDENNVGTVAIDWEARTVTLGLVASDDCGMSPQPWGKVCEQHRGHAGLLLQHVTINLDELRA
;
A
#
# COMPACT_ATOMS: atom_id res chain seq x y z
N MET A 1 35.05 17.95 7.15
CA MET A 1 35.22 17.74 5.69
C MET A 1 34.39 16.53 5.30
N LYS A 2 33.19 16.69 4.76
CA LYS A 2 32.34 15.72 4.02
C LYS A 2 30.87 16.03 4.22
N LYS A 3 30.44 17.24 3.83
CA LYS A 3 29.02 17.57 3.64
C LYS A 3 28.88 18.24 2.27
N ARG A 4 29.03 17.46 1.19
CA ARG A 4 28.86 17.96 -0.19
C ARG A 4 28.54 16.87 -1.21
N CYS A 5 27.68 15.92 -0.91
CA CYS A 5 27.30 14.94 -1.92
C CYS A 5 25.86 15.01 -2.41
N CYS A 6 25.02 15.88 -1.88
CA CYS A 6 23.62 15.98 -2.29
C CYS A 6 23.15 17.38 -2.68
N GLU A 7 24.04 18.33 -2.91
CA GLU A 7 23.64 19.56 -3.60
C GLU A 7 23.74 19.32 -5.12
N VAL A 8 22.65 18.95 -5.72
CA VAL A 8 22.47 19.02 -7.18
C VAL A 8 22.59 20.49 -7.56
N ASN A 9 23.74 20.85 -8.15
CA ASN A 9 23.99 22.16 -8.69
C ASN A 9 23.08 22.39 -9.89
N LEU A 10 21.86 22.84 -9.66
CA LEU A 10 20.99 23.43 -10.68
C LEU A 10 21.58 24.77 -11.12
N ARG A 11 22.73 24.76 -11.82
CA ARG A 11 23.13 25.90 -12.64
C ARG A 11 22.17 25.95 -13.83
N ARG A 12 21.22 26.85 -13.77
CA ARG A 12 20.46 27.29 -14.92
C ARG A 12 21.45 27.87 -15.95
N PRO A 13 21.48 27.39 -17.19
CA PRO A 13 22.11 28.13 -18.26
C PRO A 13 21.24 29.37 -18.50
N SER A 14 21.80 30.56 -18.35
CA SER A 14 21.22 31.79 -18.80
C SER A 14 21.22 31.80 -20.34
N ALA A 15 20.14 31.34 -20.93
CA ALA A 15 19.88 31.55 -22.37
C ALA A 15 18.92 32.73 -22.50
N THR A 16 19.47 33.83 -22.99
CA THR A 16 18.72 34.95 -23.53
C THR A 16 17.87 34.45 -24.72
N VAL A 17 16.58 34.41 -24.52
CA VAL A 17 15.61 34.06 -25.59
C VAL A 17 15.44 35.28 -26.49
N GLY A 18 16.01 35.23 -27.70
CA GLY A 18 15.62 36.08 -28.80
C GLY A 18 14.24 35.64 -29.32
N PRO A 19 13.48 36.57 -29.99
CA PRO A 19 12.10 36.29 -30.37
C PRO A 19 12.02 35.17 -31.40
N MET A 20 11.30 34.13 -31.08
CA MET A 20 11.05 32.95 -31.90
C MET A 20 10.04 33.32 -33.01
N GLN A 21 10.46 33.30 -34.27
CA GLN A 21 9.57 33.41 -35.40
C GLN A 21 8.76 32.12 -35.55
N LEU A 22 7.44 32.27 -35.61
CA LEU A 22 6.49 31.19 -35.89
C LEU A 22 6.67 30.68 -37.33
N PRO A 23 6.68 29.38 -37.58
CA PRO A 23 6.68 28.84 -38.94
C PRO A 23 5.33 29.10 -39.63
N GLN A 24 5.38 29.63 -40.85
CA GLN A 24 4.22 29.89 -41.68
C GLN A 24 3.59 28.57 -42.16
N LEU A 25 2.29 28.46 -42.05
CA LEU A 25 1.46 27.38 -42.60
C LEU A 25 1.52 27.40 -44.14
N PRO A 26 1.54 26.25 -44.81
CA PRO A 26 1.54 26.19 -46.29
C PRO A 26 0.21 26.65 -46.88
N ARG A 27 0.29 27.44 -47.94
CA ARG A 27 -0.84 28.01 -48.66
C ARG A 27 -1.71 26.95 -49.33
N ILE A 28 -3.01 27.06 -49.12
CA ILE A 28 -4.05 26.30 -49.82
C ILE A 28 -3.97 26.59 -51.34
N ILE A 29 -3.75 25.54 -52.11
CA ILE A 29 -3.79 25.60 -53.58
C ILE A 29 -5.26 25.66 -54.01
N LYS A 30 -5.66 26.77 -54.63
CA LYS A 30 -6.95 26.92 -55.31
C LYS A 30 -6.94 26.12 -56.60
N VAL A 31 -7.74 25.07 -56.67
CA VAL A 31 -8.04 24.34 -57.91
C VAL A 31 -9.07 25.12 -58.69
N LYS A 32 -8.70 25.57 -59.91
CA LYS A 32 -9.59 26.20 -60.93
C LYS A 32 -10.53 25.12 -61.46
N ARG A 33 -11.84 25.42 -61.50
CA ARG A 33 -12.82 24.67 -62.28
C ARG A 33 -12.62 24.98 -63.78
N PRO A 34 -12.68 24.01 -64.69
CA PRO A 34 -12.86 24.23 -66.08
C PRO A 34 -14.35 24.30 -66.46
N HIS A 35 -14.64 25.19 -67.44
CA HIS A 35 -15.95 25.42 -68.02
C HIS A 35 -16.42 24.28 -68.93
N ASN A 36 -17.72 24.03 -68.86
CA ASN A 36 -18.66 23.45 -69.83
C ASN A 36 -18.13 22.83 -71.13
N ALA A 37 -18.48 21.56 -71.31
CA ALA A 37 -18.74 20.98 -72.61
C ALA A 37 -19.98 20.09 -72.49
N GLU A 38 -20.90 20.28 -73.43
CA GLU A 38 -22.20 19.68 -73.57
C GLU A 38 -22.12 18.13 -73.73
N ALA A 39 -23.09 17.45 -73.21
CA ALA A 39 -23.26 15.99 -73.30
C ALA A 39 -24.16 15.63 -74.50
N PRO A 40 -23.96 14.45 -75.09
CA PRO A 40 -25.05 13.78 -75.81
C PRO A 40 -25.79 12.79 -74.91
N GLU A 41 -27.08 12.85 -75.02
CA GLU A 41 -28.03 11.89 -74.38
C GLU A 41 -27.81 10.45 -74.84
N ALA A 42 -27.79 9.53 -73.95
CA ALA A 42 -27.94 8.06 -74.18
C ALA A 42 -28.92 7.47 -73.16
N PRO A 43 -29.68 6.46 -73.52
CA PRO A 43 -30.94 6.14 -72.91
C PRO A 43 -30.78 5.36 -71.56
N LEU A 44 -31.66 5.70 -70.63
CA LEU A 44 -31.90 5.03 -69.38
C LEU A 44 -32.19 3.54 -69.52
N THR A 45 -31.27 2.67 -69.04
CA THR A 45 -31.62 1.32 -68.64
C THR A 45 -31.58 1.21 -67.13
N ALA A 46 -32.69 1.47 -66.49
CA ALA A 46 -32.87 1.44 -65.02
C ALA A 46 -33.21 0.03 -64.53
N ALA A 47 -32.28 -0.92 -64.66
CA ALA A 47 -32.50 -2.25 -64.10
C ALA A 47 -31.29 -2.91 -63.40
N SER A 48 -30.10 -2.26 -63.37
CA SER A 48 -28.87 -2.89 -62.84
C SER A 48 -28.41 -2.42 -61.47
N SER A 49 -28.90 -1.25 -60.94
CA SER A 49 -28.39 -0.72 -59.68
C SER A 49 -29.03 -1.31 -58.42
N SER A 50 -30.29 -1.71 -58.52
CA SER A 50 -31.04 -2.27 -57.39
C SER A 50 -30.50 -3.62 -56.89
N THR A 51 -30.04 -4.46 -57.82
CA THR A 51 -29.52 -5.80 -57.47
C THR A 51 -28.14 -5.71 -56.82
N LYS A 52 -27.26 -4.85 -57.35
CA LYS A 52 -25.92 -4.64 -56.70
C LYS A 52 -26.01 -4.00 -55.35
N MET A 53 -26.92 -3.08 -55.12
CA MET A 53 -27.14 -2.43 -53.82
C MET A 53 -27.71 -3.43 -52.78
N ARG A 54 -28.64 -4.30 -53.20
CA ARG A 54 -29.17 -5.37 -52.35
C ARG A 54 -28.09 -6.39 -51.99
N THR A 55 -27.18 -6.73 -52.88
CA THR A 55 -26.07 -7.66 -52.59
C THR A 55 -25.06 -7.05 -51.65
N VAL A 56 -24.70 -5.76 -51.81
CA VAL A 56 -23.80 -5.07 -50.88
C VAL A 56 -24.43 -4.93 -49.49
N LEU A 57 -25.73 -4.57 -49.41
CA LEU A 57 -26.44 -4.48 -48.14
C LEU A 57 -26.52 -5.86 -47.44
N ALA A 58 -26.81 -6.92 -48.15
CA ALA A 58 -26.85 -8.28 -47.63
C ALA A 58 -25.45 -8.71 -47.11
N ALA A 59 -24.38 -8.44 -47.84
CA ALA A 59 -23.01 -8.71 -47.40
C ALA A 59 -22.61 -7.92 -46.15
N ALA A 60 -23.00 -6.64 -46.08
CA ALA A 60 -22.76 -5.78 -44.90
C ALA A 60 -23.56 -6.32 -43.66
N CYS A 61 -24.80 -6.71 -43.83
CA CYS A 61 -25.61 -7.32 -42.80
C CYS A 61 -25.03 -8.65 -42.30
N LEU A 62 -24.55 -9.51 -43.19
CA LEU A 62 -23.89 -10.76 -42.83
C LEU A 62 -22.57 -10.52 -42.07
N ALA A 63 -21.78 -9.53 -42.45
CA ALA A 63 -20.57 -9.14 -41.76
C ALA A 63 -20.86 -8.60 -40.35
N LEU A 64 -21.91 -7.78 -40.20
CA LEU A 64 -22.38 -7.26 -38.90
C LEU A 64 -22.88 -8.38 -37.97
N VAL A 65 -23.67 -9.31 -38.50
CA VAL A 65 -24.15 -10.48 -37.75
C VAL A 65 -22.96 -11.37 -37.34
N GLY A 66 -22.00 -11.59 -38.24
CA GLY A 66 -20.79 -12.35 -37.93
C GLY A 66 -19.96 -11.70 -36.80
N SER A 67 -19.82 -10.37 -36.84
CA SER A 67 -19.12 -9.60 -35.77
C SER A 67 -19.85 -9.64 -34.45
N LEU A 68 -21.19 -9.56 -34.46
CA LEU A 68 -22.02 -9.68 -33.25
C LEU A 68 -21.96 -11.07 -32.63
N VAL A 69 -21.97 -12.12 -33.47
CA VAL A 69 -21.81 -13.52 -33.01
C VAL A 69 -20.41 -13.73 -32.43
N ALA A 70 -19.38 -13.20 -33.08
CA ALA A 70 -18.01 -13.30 -32.55
C ALA A 70 -17.88 -12.58 -31.19
N LEU A 71 -18.46 -11.37 -31.06
CA LEU A 71 -18.49 -10.64 -29.81
C LEU A 71 -19.25 -11.37 -28.71
N LEU A 72 -20.40 -11.97 -29.06
CA LEU A 72 -21.20 -12.78 -28.13
C LEU A 72 -20.44 -14.03 -27.67
N VAL A 73 -19.71 -14.70 -28.57
CA VAL A 73 -18.86 -15.85 -28.24
C VAL A 73 -17.71 -15.44 -27.33
N VAL A 74 -17.10 -14.28 -27.57
CA VAL A 74 -16.06 -13.73 -26.67
C VAL A 74 -16.64 -13.41 -25.30
N LEU A 75 -17.81 -12.75 -25.23
CA LEU A 75 -18.49 -12.44 -23.98
C LEU A 75 -18.91 -13.71 -23.21
N LEU A 76 -19.41 -14.72 -23.92
CA LEU A 76 -19.76 -16.01 -23.31
C LEU A 76 -18.53 -16.78 -22.85
N ARG A 77 -17.40 -16.68 -23.55
CA ARG A 77 -16.14 -17.27 -23.09
C ARG A 77 -15.55 -16.53 -21.89
N VAL A 78 -15.63 -15.19 -21.85
CA VAL A 78 -15.20 -14.40 -20.69
C VAL A 78 -16.06 -14.75 -19.47
N SER A 79 -17.40 -14.78 -19.61
CA SER A 79 -18.29 -15.18 -18.51
C SER A 79 -18.14 -16.66 -18.09
N ALA A 80 -17.81 -17.55 -19.02
CA ALA A 80 -17.52 -18.96 -18.71
C ALA A 80 -16.14 -19.13 -18.04
N LEU A 81 -15.16 -18.29 -18.38
CA LEU A 81 -13.86 -18.22 -17.71
C LEU A 81 -14.01 -17.63 -16.30
N GLU A 82 -14.81 -16.56 -16.14
CA GLU A 82 -15.14 -16.00 -14.82
C GLU A 82 -15.90 -17.01 -13.96
N ALA A 83 -16.83 -17.79 -14.53
CA ALA A 83 -17.57 -18.84 -13.82
C ALA A 83 -16.73 -20.10 -13.53
N ALA A 84 -15.77 -20.42 -14.37
CA ALA A 84 -14.88 -21.58 -14.18
C ALA A 84 -13.73 -21.31 -13.22
N TRP A 85 -13.50 -20.02 -12.89
CA TRP A 85 -12.35 -19.61 -12.08
C TRP A 85 -12.68 -19.17 -10.67
N SER A 86 -13.93 -19.29 -10.24
CA SER A 86 -14.27 -19.23 -8.82
C SER A 86 -14.08 -20.63 -8.24
N PRO A 87 -12.98 -20.91 -7.53
CA PRO A 87 -13.00 -22.08 -6.67
C PRO A 87 -14.20 -21.88 -5.74
N PRO A 88 -15.01 -22.91 -5.45
CA PRO A 88 -16.08 -22.78 -4.50
C PRO A 88 -15.45 -22.43 -3.15
N LEU A 89 -15.48 -21.14 -2.74
CA LEU A 89 -15.19 -20.70 -1.40
C LEU A 89 -16.32 -21.23 -0.52
N THR A 90 -16.28 -22.54 -0.27
CA THR A 90 -17.30 -23.27 0.44
C THR A 90 -16.96 -23.32 1.91
N SER A 91 -17.76 -22.70 2.67
CA SER A 91 -17.98 -22.83 4.12
C SER A 91 -17.17 -21.87 5.01
N SER A 92 -17.86 -21.40 6.05
CA SER A 92 -17.26 -20.72 7.22
C SER A 92 -16.25 -21.61 7.98
N ALA A 93 -16.10 -22.86 7.60
CA ALA A 93 -15.15 -23.82 8.16
C ALA A 93 -13.70 -23.55 7.76
N ASP A 94 -13.45 -22.70 6.73
CA ASP A 94 -12.10 -22.40 6.26
C ASP A 94 -11.58 -21.04 6.76
N ALA A 95 -12.32 -20.36 7.65
CA ALA A 95 -11.83 -19.18 8.35
C ALA A 95 -10.72 -19.58 9.31
N ILE A 96 -9.58 -18.88 9.25
CA ILE A 96 -8.42 -19.17 10.09
C ILE A 96 -8.58 -18.48 11.45
N LEU A 97 -9.12 -17.25 11.43
CA LEU A 97 -9.23 -16.38 12.59
C LEU A 97 -10.69 -16.33 13.03
N THR A 98 -11.01 -17.04 14.11
CA THR A 98 -12.38 -17.30 14.55
C THR A 98 -12.75 -16.62 15.86
N ALA A 99 -11.76 -16.06 16.58
CA ALA A 99 -12.01 -15.34 17.82
C ALA A 99 -12.95 -14.14 17.58
N PRO A 100 -14.04 -13.99 18.36
CA PRO A 100 -14.97 -12.90 18.20
C PRO A 100 -14.33 -11.57 18.56
N LEU A 101 -14.58 -10.53 17.76
CA LEU A 101 -14.13 -9.17 18.06
C LEU A 101 -14.72 -8.67 19.38
N PRO A 102 -14.02 -7.81 20.14
CA PRO A 102 -14.57 -7.10 21.27
C PRO A 102 -15.87 -6.39 20.89
N THR A 103 -16.80 -6.29 21.84
CA THR A 103 -18.06 -5.56 21.61
C THR A 103 -17.81 -4.04 21.59
N ASN A 104 -18.77 -3.30 21.07
CA ASN A 104 -18.67 -1.83 21.05
C ASN A 104 -18.57 -1.18 22.43
N ASP A 105 -18.95 -1.91 23.50
CA ASP A 105 -18.87 -1.42 24.88
C ASP A 105 -17.61 -1.89 25.60
N THR A 106 -16.78 -2.72 24.96
CA THR A 106 -15.54 -3.22 25.53
C THR A 106 -14.49 -2.12 25.59
N GLU A 107 -14.07 -1.73 26.77
CA GLU A 107 -12.93 -0.82 26.97
C GLU A 107 -11.64 -1.53 26.58
N ILE A 108 -10.91 -0.95 25.67
CA ILE A 108 -9.63 -1.46 25.22
C ILE A 108 -8.50 -0.82 26.03
N VAL A 109 -7.64 -1.64 26.60
CA VAL A 109 -6.47 -1.19 27.35
C VAL A 109 -5.15 -1.66 26.74
N LEU A 110 -5.17 -2.75 25.95
CA LEU A 110 -3.98 -3.24 25.26
C LEU A 110 -4.32 -3.80 23.88
N ILE A 111 -3.61 -3.28 22.87
CA ILE A 111 -3.61 -3.80 21.50
C ILE A 111 -2.17 -4.19 21.17
N ALA A 112 -1.99 -5.33 20.48
CA ALA A 112 -0.75 -5.66 19.81
C ALA A 112 -0.91 -5.48 18.29
N HIS A 113 0.18 -5.16 17.59
CA HIS A 113 0.17 -5.01 16.14
C HIS A 113 1.50 -5.43 15.51
N GLY A 114 1.49 -5.75 14.23
CA GLY A 114 2.71 -6.10 13.51
C GLY A 114 2.47 -6.45 12.05
N SER A 115 3.56 -6.59 11.31
CA SER A 115 3.58 -6.97 9.89
C SER A 115 4.79 -7.84 9.56
N CYS A 116 4.89 -8.24 8.29
CA CYS A 116 6.01 -9.01 7.75
C CYS A 116 6.14 -10.37 8.43
N ALA A 117 5.03 -11.13 8.37
CA ALA A 117 4.87 -12.46 8.92
C ALA A 117 5.01 -13.52 7.80
N ASN A 118 6.25 -13.87 7.43
CA ASN A 118 6.47 -14.86 6.40
C ASN A 118 6.02 -16.25 6.88
N GLN A 119 4.95 -16.76 6.30
CA GLN A 119 4.32 -18.05 6.65
C GLN A 119 5.21 -19.28 6.45
N ARG A 120 6.37 -19.14 5.83
CA ARG A 120 7.36 -20.22 5.62
C ARG A 120 8.43 -20.26 6.72
N ILE A 121 8.39 -19.32 7.66
CA ILE A 121 9.32 -19.19 8.78
C ILE A 121 8.57 -19.53 10.05
N PRO A 122 9.18 -20.28 11.02
CA PRO A 122 8.59 -20.50 12.33
C PRO A 122 8.10 -19.19 12.97
N ALA A 123 6.96 -19.22 13.64
CA ALA A 123 6.28 -18.04 14.16
C ALA A 123 6.20 -18.01 15.71
N PRO A 124 7.34 -18.12 16.44
CA PRO A 124 7.36 -18.10 17.91
C PRO A 124 6.83 -16.79 18.50
N TYR A 125 6.73 -15.74 17.69
CA TYR A 125 6.12 -14.46 18.06
C TYR A 125 4.67 -14.61 18.56
N TRP A 126 3.93 -15.67 18.16
CA TRP A 126 2.60 -15.91 18.67
C TRP A 126 2.59 -16.22 20.17
N ALA A 127 3.58 -16.94 20.66
CA ALA A 127 3.72 -17.19 22.10
C ALA A 127 4.02 -15.89 22.87
N THR A 128 4.85 -15.01 22.31
CA THR A 128 5.13 -13.69 22.89
C THR A 128 3.86 -12.84 22.91
N ILE A 129 3.10 -12.79 21.80
CA ILE A 129 1.84 -12.04 21.72
C ILE A 129 0.82 -12.60 22.74
N ALA A 130 0.66 -13.92 22.82
CA ALA A 130 -0.21 -14.55 23.81
C ALA A 130 0.20 -14.19 25.24
N GLY A 131 1.50 -14.13 25.52
CA GLY A 131 2.03 -13.74 26.84
C GLY A 131 1.79 -12.27 27.19
N LEU A 132 1.59 -11.39 26.21
CA LEU A 132 1.20 -9.99 26.41
C LEU A 132 -0.29 -9.85 26.74
N ASP A 133 -1.12 -10.85 26.41
CA ASP A 133 -2.57 -10.87 26.62
C ASP A 133 -3.32 -9.65 26.05
N PRO A 134 -3.11 -9.28 24.78
CA PRO A 134 -3.81 -8.15 24.17
C PRO A 134 -5.28 -8.49 23.87
N GLN A 135 -6.15 -7.50 23.97
CA GLN A 135 -7.58 -7.63 23.66
C GLN A 135 -7.87 -7.64 22.13
N LEU A 136 -6.88 -7.22 21.34
CA LEU A 136 -6.96 -7.16 19.88
C LEU A 136 -5.55 -7.26 19.28
N PHE A 137 -5.40 -8.01 18.21
CA PHE A 137 -4.21 -7.95 17.36
C PHE A 137 -4.53 -7.32 16.00
N ILE A 138 -3.63 -6.44 15.51
CA ILE A 138 -3.78 -5.77 14.22
C ILE A 138 -2.64 -6.16 13.31
N PHE A 139 -2.95 -6.80 12.18
CA PHE A 139 -1.99 -6.95 11.10
C PHE A 139 -1.86 -5.66 10.29
N ASN A 140 -0.64 -5.13 10.23
CA ASN A 140 -0.31 -3.93 9.46
C ASN A 140 0.13 -4.27 8.02
N GLY A 141 -0.34 -5.37 7.45
CA GLY A 141 0.06 -5.89 6.14
C GLY A 141 1.11 -7.00 6.23
N ASP A 142 1.43 -7.58 5.07
CA ASP A 142 2.39 -8.69 4.91
C ASP A 142 2.11 -9.87 5.87
N ILE A 143 0.86 -10.31 5.86
CA ILE A 143 0.39 -11.46 6.62
C ILE A 143 0.93 -12.75 6.01
N ILE A 144 1.03 -12.75 4.66
CA ILE A 144 1.61 -13.81 3.84
C ILE A 144 2.54 -13.24 2.76
N TYR A 145 3.51 -14.03 2.34
CA TYR A 145 4.41 -13.73 1.23
C TYR A 145 4.02 -14.60 0.03
N ALA A 146 3.19 -14.05 -0.86
CA ALA A 146 2.52 -14.79 -1.93
C ALA A 146 2.77 -14.20 -3.32
N ASP A 147 3.95 -13.61 -3.56
CA ASP A 147 4.29 -12.97 -4.83
C ASP A 147 4.16 -13.91 -6.02
N CYS A 148 3.44 -13.46 -7.04
CA CYS A 148 3.30 -14.11 -8.34
C CYS A 148 3.99 -13.25 -9.39
N TYR A 149 5.20 -13.65 -9.76
CA TYR A 149 5.95 -12.97 -10.82
C TYR A 149 5.45 -13.42 -12.18
N THR A 150 4.98 -12.47 -12.98
CA THR A 150 4.45 -12.76 -14.31
C THR A 150 5.53 -12.52 -15.38
N ASP A 151 6.23 -13.57 -15.77
CA ASP A 151 6.95 -13.60 -17.05
C ASP A 151 6.00 -13.96 -18.20
N GLY A 152 4.84 -13.26 -18.29
CA GLY A 152 3.80 -13.46 -19.30
C GLY A 152 2.77 -14.52 -18.91
N ALA A 153 1.51 -14.14 -18.93
CA ALA A 153 0.30 -14.97 -18.89
C ALA A 153 0.29 -16.12 -17.86
N ILE A 154 0.34 -15.77 -16.57
CA ILE A 154 -0.08 -16.70 -15.53
C ILE A 154 -1.59 -16.51 -15.35
N ASP A 155 -2.38 -17.53 -15.63
CA ASP A 155 -3.79 -17.57 -15.26
C ASP A 155 -3.89 -17.67 -13.73
N GLY A 156 -4.17 -16.51 -13.10
CA GLY A 156 -4.29 -16.39 -11.67
C GLY A 156 -2.94 -16.25 -10.93
N CYS A 157 -3.04 -16.20 -9.60
CA CYS A 157 -1.89 -16.16 -8.69
C CYS A 157 -2.03 -17.33 -7.70
N PRO A 158 -1.55 -18.53 -8.01
CA PRO A 158 -1.69 -19.71 -7.16
C PRO A 158 -1.04 -19.54 -5.81
N ASN A 159 0.05 -18.76 -5.71
CA ASN A 159 0.76 -18.49 -4.47
C ASN A 159 -0.13 -17.85 -3.41
N LEU A 160 -1.19 -17.12 -3.78
CA LEU A 160 -2.15 -16.56 -2.82
C LEU A 160 -2.87 -17.68 -2.04
N ALA A 161 -3.41 -18.67 -2.74
CA ALA A 161 -4.09 -19.80 -2.11
C ALA A 161 -3.12 -20.63 -1.25
N GLU A 162 -1.92 -20.91 -1.79
CA GLU A 162 -0.86 -21.65 -1.11
C GLU A 162 -0.34 -20.93 0.13
N GLY A 163 -0.12 -19.60 0.03
CA GLY A 163 0.35 -18.77 1.16
C GLY A 163 -0.66 -18.75 2.30
N TRP A 164 -1.95 -18.59 2.01
CA TRP A 164 -3.00 -18.64 3.02
C TRP A 164 -3.18 -20.04 3.62
N ALA A 165 -3.00 -21.11 2.83
CA ALA A 165 -3.03 -22.48 3.34
C ALA A 165 -1.85 -22.72 4.32
N ALA A 166 -0.63 -22.34 3.91
CA ALA A 166 0.54 -22.45 4.76
C ALA A 166 0.43 -21.63 6.06
N PHE A 167 -0.17 -20.44 6.01
CA PHE A 167 -0.44 -19.62 7.20
C PHE A 167 -1.44 -20.34 8.13
N ALA A 168 -2.49 -20.97 7.59
CA ALA A 168 -3.49 -21.70 8.38
C ALA A 168 -2.95 -22.97 9.02
N GLU A 169 -2.03 -23.65 8.33
CA GLU A 169 -1.43 -24.91 8.78
C GLU A 169 -0.26 -24.71 9.76
N HIS A 170 0.11 -23.44 10.04
CA HIS A 170 1.22 -23.16 10.93
C HIS A 170 0.83 -23.46 12.37
N ASP A 171 1.51 -24.40 13.02
CA ASP A 171 1.20 -24.87 14.39
C ASP A 171 1.15 -23.73 15.41
N ASP A 172 2.01 -22.71 15.25
CA ASP A 172 2.13 -21.60 16.19
C ASP A 172 0.89 -20.69 16.23
N ILE A 173 0.14 -20.53 15.10
CA ILE A 173 -1.09 -19.71 15.06
C ILE A 173 -2.20 -20.32 15.93
N ALA A 174 -2.22 -21.64 16.08
CA ALA A 174 -3.21 -22.34 16.88
C ALA A 174 -3.21 -21.91 18.38
N ILE A 175 -2.09 -21.31 18.85
CA ILE A 175 -1.99 -20.78 20.22
C ILE A 175 -3.01 -19.66 20.46
N VAL A 176 -3.35 -18.88 19.43
CA VAL A 176 -4.13 -17.65 19.55
C VAL A 176 -5.36 -17.57 18.63
N ALA A 177 -5.49 -18.44 17.63
CA ALA A 177 -6.49 -18.32 16.56
C ALA A 177 -7.95 -18.24 17.06
N ASP A 178 -8.27 -19.00 18.13
CA ASP A 178 -9.62 -19.07 18.71
C ASP A 178 -9.84 -18.10 19.88
N THR A 179 -8.78 -17.47 20.40
CA THR A 179 -8.83 -16.70 21.66
C THR A 179 -8.49 -15.22 21.45
N LEU A 180 -7.60 -14.90 20.51
CA LEU A 180 -7.20 -13.53 20.24
C LEU A 180 -7.96 -12.96 19.05
N PRO A 181 -8.83 -11.95 19.25
CA PRO A 181 -9.48 -11.25 18.15
C PRO A 181 -8.44 -10.58 17.23
N MET A 182 -8.58 -10.76 15.94
CA MET A 182 -7.64 -10.19 14.96
C MET A 182 -8.35 -9.41 13.86
N VAL A 183 -7.77 -8.29 13.51
CA VAL A 183 -8.14 -7.50 12.32
C VAL A 183 -6.88 -7.19 11.53
N GLY A 184 -7.01 -6.74 10.30
CA GLY A 184 -5.82 -6.40 9.54
C GLY A 184 -6.11 -5.81 8.17
N MET A 185 -5.02 -5.50 7.49
CA MET A 185 -5.01 -5.00 6.13
C MET A 185 -3.98 -5.79 5.32
N LEU A 186 -4.18 -5.88 4.02
CA LEU A 186 -3.21 -6.44 3.09
C LEU A 186 -2.17 -5.41 2.69
N ASP A 187 -0.92 -5.85 2.54
CA ASP A 187 0.12 -5.10 1.87
C ASP A 187 0.54 -5.77 0.55
N ASP A 188 1.65 -5.42 -0.05
CA ASP A 188 2.04 -5.81 -1.40
C ASP A 188 2.24 -7.31 -1.58
N HIS A 189 2.92 -7.97 -0.64
CA HIS A 189 3.12 -9.43 -0.69
C HIS A 189 1.81 -10.21 -0.56
N ASP A 190 0.89 -9.73 0.27
CA ASP A 190 -0.47 -10.28 0.38
C ASP A 190 -1.30 -10.07 -0.88
N TYR A 191 -1.05 -8.96 -1.59
CA TYR A 191 -1.67 -8.69 -2.89
C TYR A 191 -1.02 -9.47 -4.04
N GLY A 192 0.01 -10.26 -3.76
CA GLY A 192 0.67 -11.15 -4.70
C GLY A 192 1.69 -10.48 -5.62
N MET A 193 2.18 -9.31 -5.29
CA MET A 193 3.18 -8.61 -6.10
C MET A 193 3.92 -7.54 -5.28
N ASN A 194 5.22 -7.73 -5.05
CA ASN A 194 6.08 -6.77 -4.34
C ASN A 194 5.98 -5.35 -4.92
N ASP A 195 5.88 -4.35 -4.05
CA ASP A 195 5.73 -2.92 -4.35
C ASP A 195 4.49 -2.59 -5.21
N CYS A 196 3.44 -3.43 -5.21
CA CYS A 196 2.29 -3.25 -6.10
C CYS A 196 1.47 -1.98 -5.81
N SER A 197 0.79 -1.53 -6.85
CA SER A 197 -0.09 -0.36 -6.85
C SER A 197 -1.46 -0.70 -7.42
N ALA A 198 -2.26 0.30 -7.74
CA ALA A 198 -3.60 0.15 -8.30
C ALA A 198 -3.67 -0.71 -9.58
N SER A 199 -2.56 -0.83 -10.30
CA SER A 199 -2.45 -1.64 -11.52
C SER A 199 -2.28 -3.14 -11.28
N ASN A 200 -2.15 -3.59 -10.02
CA ASN A 200 -2.00 -5.01 -9.70
C ASN A 200 -3.20 -5.82 -10.20
N PRO A 201 -3.00 -6.82 -11.09
CA PRO A 201 -4.06 -7.63 -11.65
C PRO A 201 -4.68 -8.60 -10.64
N PHE A 202 -3.98 -8.92 -9.55
CA PHE A 202 -4.40 -9.93 -8.56
C PHE A 202 -5.20 -9.35 -7.39
N LYS A 203 -5.35 -8.02 -7.31
CA LYS A 203 -5.94 -7.37 -6.14
C LYS A 203 -7.34 -7.82 -5.77
N GLN A 204 -8.17 -8.18 -6.76
CA GLN A 204 -9.52 -8.69 -6.50
C GLN A 204 -9.46 -10.09 -5.89
N LEU A 205 -8.60 -10.97 -6.42
CA LEU A 205 -8.39 -12.31 -5.92
C LEU A 205 -7.82 -12.29 -4.48
N ALA A 206 -6.79 -11.48 -4.25
CA ALA A 206 -6.20 -11.31 -2.92
C ALA A 206 -7.24 -10.87 -1.88
N LYS A 207 -8.09 -9.90 -2.25
CA LYS A 207 -9.20 -9.44 -1.42
C LYS A 207 -10.18 -10.57 -1.08
N GLU A 208 -10.53 -11.42 -2.04
CA GLU A 208 -11.45 -12.53 -1.82
C GLU A 208 -10.87 -13.56 -0.86
N HIS A 209 -9.60 -13.92 -1.01
CA HIS A 209 -8.89 -14.78 -0.06
C HIS A 209 -8.88 -14.19 1.34
N PHE A 210 -8.49 -12.90 1.48
CA PHE A 210 -8.47 -12.23 2.77
C PHE A 210 -9.82 -12.24 3.46
N LEU A 211 -10.89 -11.82 2.77
CA LEU A 211 -12.23 -11.76 3.34
C LEU A 211 -12.76 -13.14 3.76
N HIS A 212 -12.34 -14.18 3.05
CA HIS A 212 -12.68 -15.55 3.41
C HIS A 212 -11.93 -15.99 4.66
N ARG A 213 -10.62 -15.82 4.70
CA ARG A 213 -9.74 -16.26 5.80
C ARG A 213 -9.99 -15.51 7.11
N PHE A 214 -10.37 -14.25 7.03
CA PHE A 214 -10.80 -13.45 8.18
C PHE A 214 -12.28 -13.59 8.52
N GLY A 215 -12.96 -14.60 8.01
CA GLY A 215 -14.36 -14.89 8.33
C GLY A 215 -15.33 -13.74 8.06
N ALA A 216 -15.03 -12.87 7.08
CA ALA A 216 -15.89 -11.73 6.77
C ALA A 216 -17.30 -12.21 6.38
N PRO A 217 -18.36 -11.70 7.01
CA PRO A 217 -19.73 -12.15 6.73
C PRO A 217 -20.13 -11.85 5.28
N GLN A 218 -21.13 -12.56 4.77
CA GLN A 218 -21.58 -12.42 3.38
C GLN A 218 -22.11 -11.00 3.05
N ASN A 219 -22.61 -10.29 4.03
CA ASN A 219 -23.07 -8.91 3.90
C ASN A 219 -21.98 -7.86 4.20
N ASP A 220 -20.71 -8.25 4.37
CA ASP A 220 -19.64 -7.28 4.56
C ASP A 220 -19.49 -6.40 3.32
N VAL A 221 -19.55 -5.10 3.52
CA VAL A 221 -19.48 -4.10 2.44
C VAL A 221 -18.22 -4.21 1.60
N ARG A 222 -17.12 -4.72 2.15
CA ARG A 222 -15.86 -4.95 1.43
C ARG A 222 -15.99 -5.97 0.31
N ARG A 223 -16.97 -6.87 0.33
CA ARG A 223 -17.20 -7.84 -0.74
C ARG A 223 -17.59 -7.19 -2.07
N THR A 224 -18.30 -6.06 -2.01
CA THR A 224 -18.82 -5.35 -3.19
C THR A 224 -18.14 -4.01 -3.44
N ARG A 225 -17.60 -3.37 -2.41
CA ARG A 225 -16.90 -2.09 -2.51
C ARG A 225 -15.45 -2.29 -2.97
N PRO A 226 -14.86 -1.38 -3.79
CA PRO A 226 -13.43 -1.35 -4.07
C PRO A 226 -12.60 -1.13 -2.79
N GLY A 227 -11.50 -1.88 -2.64
CA GLY A 227 -10.61 -1.81 -1.49
C GLY A 227 -11.10 -2.58 -0.27
N LEU A 228 -10.22 -2.66 0.73
CA LEU A 228 -10.40 -3.42 1.97
C LEU A 228 -10.55 -2.55 3.21
N HIS A 229 -10.36 -1.22 3.10
CA HIS A 229 -10.42 -0.30 4.22
C HIS A 229 -11.64 -0.52 5.11
N LYS A 230 -11.46 -0.45 6.42
CA LYS A 230 -12.51 -0.68 7.42
C LYS A 230 -12.18 0.02 8.73
N ALA A 231 -13.20 0.41 9.47
CA ALA A 231 -13.05 0.93 10.81
C ALA A 231 -13.82 0.08 11.82
N TYR A 232 -13.31 0.08 13.03
CA TYR A 232 -13.89 -0.56 14.21
C TYR A 232 -13.88 0.45 15.36
N SER A 233 -14.88 0.39 16.23
CA SER A 233 -14.96 1.25 17.42
C SER A 233 -15.31 0.41 18.63
N PHE A 234 -14.58 0.62 19.72
CA PHE A 234 -14.71 -0.10 20.97
C PHE A 234 -14.76 0.88 22.14
N GLY A 235 -15.47 0.53 23.20
CA GLY A 235 -15.52 1.30 24.41
C GLY A 235 -16.63 2.35 24.48
N PRO A 236 -17.02 2.74 25.68
CA PRO A 236 -18.02 3.77 25.93
C PRO A 236 -17.53 5.18 25.57
N ALA A 237 -18.41 6.16 25.58
CA ALA A 237 -18.03 7.56 25.40
C ALA A 237 -17.04 8.01 26.48
N GLY A 238 -15.99 8.70 26.09
CA GLY A 238 -14.89 9.14 26.96
C GLY A 238 -13.75 8.11 27.12
N ARG A 239 -13.97 6.87 26.66
CA ARG A 239 -12.95 5.79 26.62
C ARG A 239 -13.06 4.99 25.32
N ARG A 240 -13.35 5.66 24.23
CA ARG A 240 -13.57 5.03 22.93
C ARG A 240 -12.30 4.95 22.11
N THR A 241 -11.93 3.74 21.74
CA THR A 241 -10.85 3.44 20.81
C THR A 241 -11.44 3.16 19.42
N GLN A 242 -10.99 3.88 18.41
CA GLN A 242 -11.30 3.64 17.00
C GLN A 242 -10.07 3.08 16.29
N VAL A 243 -10.22 1.98 15.55
CA VAL A 243 -9.19 1.40 14.68
C VAL A 243 -9.62 1.65 13.24
N ILE A 244 -8.82 2.40 12.49
CA ILE A 244 -9.07 2.77 11.10
C ILE A 244 -8.00 2.10 10.23
N LEU A 245 -8.39 1.07 9.48
CA LEU A 245 -7.53 0.31 8.58
C LEU A 245 -7.56 0.93 7.19
N LEU A 246 -6.42 1.44 6.70
CA LEU A 246 -6.27 2.05 5.39
C LEU A 246 -5.76 1.04 4.38
N ASP A 247 -6.40 0.95 3.22
CA ASP A 247 -5.91 0.18 2.07
C ASP A 247 -4.99 1.07 1.23
N THR A 248 -3.69 0.91 1.40
CA THR A 248 -2.64 1.69 0.73
C THR A 248 -2.18 1.09 -0.59
N ARG A 249 -2.85 0.03 -1.08
CA ARG A 249 -2.48 -0.65 -2.34
C ARG A 249 -3.56 -0.55 -3.40
N TRP A 250 -4.83 -0.70 -3.04
CA TRP A 250 -5.94 -0.81 -4.01
C TRP A 250 -6.04 0.37 -4.98
N PHE A 251 -5.84 1.57 -4.49
CA PHE A 251 -5.99 2.82 -5.26
C PHE A 251 -4.67 3.53 -5.54
N ARG A 252 -3.60 3.11 -4.89
CA ARG A 252 -2.33 3.83 -4.89
C ARG A 252 -1.75 3.97 -6.28
N SER A 253 -1.36 5.19 -6.62
CA SER A 253 -0.54 5.45 -7.82
C SER A 253 0.84 4.79 -7.67
N PRO A 254 1.49 4.36 -8.77
CA PRO A 254 2.89 3.97 -8.72
C PRO A 254 3.74 5.10 -8.13
N PHE A 255 4.78 4.77 -7.38
CA PHE A 255 5.76 5.77 -6.94
C PHE A 255 6.76 6.09 -8.05
N ALA A 256 7.35 7.28 -8.00
CA ALA A 256 8.40 7.69 -8.94
C ALA A 256 9.66 6.85 -8.70
N SER A 257 10.11 6.11 -9.71
CA SER A 257 11.32 5.29 -9.60
C SER A 257 12.56 6.16 -9.47
N SER A 258 13.41 5.83 -8.50
CA SER A 258 14.72 6.46 -8.37
C SER A 258 15.58 6.17 -9.60
N PRO A 259 16.32 7.15 -10.13
CA PRO A 259 17.32 6.91 -11.16
C PRO A 259 18.44 5.94 -10.71
N CYS A 260 18.60 5.75 -9.41
CA CYS A 260 19.55 4.81 -8.81
C CYS A 260 18.99 3.38 -8.68
N HIS A 261 17.72 3.15 -9.01
CA HIS A 261 17.10 1.84 -8.86
C HIS A 261 17.78 0.76 -9.73
N ARG A 262 17.98 -0.42 -9.17
CA ARG A 262 18.70 -1.55 -9.83
C ARG A 262 18.10 -1.99 -11.17
N GLY A 263 16.79 -1.77 -11.38
CA GLY A 263 16.10 -2.08 -12.64
C GLY A 263 16.56 -1.21 -13.82
N ASN A 264 17.05 -0.01 -13.57
CA ASN A 264 17.62 0.87 -14.59
C ASN A 264 19.15 0.80 -14.57
N ARG A 265 19.72 -0.30 -15.11
CA ARG A 265 21.18 -0.55 -15.11
C ARG A 265 21.99 0.59 -15.70
N THR A 266 21.46 1.31 -16.69
CA THR A 266 22.17 2.44 -17.33
C THR A 266 22.16 3.66 -16.43
N ALA A 267 21.02 4.04 -15.86
CA ALA A 267 20.93 5.17 -14.94
C ALA A 267 21.70 4.89 -13.63
N ALA A 268 21.60 3.69 -13.08
CA ALA A 268 22.38 3.28 -11.90
C ALA A 268 23.89 3.30 -12.17
N ARG A 269 24.36 2.97 -13.41
CA ARG A 269 25.76 3.08 -13.79
C ARG A 269 26.21 4.54 -13.87
N VAL A 270 25.43 5.39 -14.52
CA VAL A 270 25.72 6.83 -14.63
C VAL A 270 25.71 7.49 -13.24
N ALA A 271 24.74 7.16 -12.40
CA ALA A 271 24.68 7.68 -11.04
C ALA A 271 25.89 7.23 -10.18
N ARG A 272 26.38 5.99 -10.34
CA ARG A 272 27.61 5.51 -9.67
C ARG A 272 28.87 6.22 -10.16
N GLU A 273 28.91 6.58 -11.43
CA GLU A 273 30.04 7.29 -12.04
C GLU A 273 30.05 8.78 -11.69
N THR A 274 28.88 9.37 -11.40
CA THR A 274 28.70 10.80 -11.11
C THR A 274 28.51 11.12 -9.62
N CYS A 275 27.98 10.17 -8.85
CA CYS A 275 27.84 10.27 -7.39
C CYS A 275 28.91 9.40 -6.73
N ASP A 276 29.92 10.01 -6.15
CA ASP A 276 30.90 9.33 -5.28
C ASP A 276 30.29 9.00 -3.90
N CYS A 277 29.01 8.64 -3.85
CA CYS A 277 28.37 8.22 -2.62
C CYS A 277 27.78 6.82 -2.77
N ALA A 278 28.07 5.98 -1.80
CA ALA A 278 27.51 4.64 -1.65
C ALA A 278 25.96 4.63 -1.59
N TYR A 279 25.35 5.79 -1.41
CA TYR A 279 23.90 6.02 -1.40
C TYR A 279 23.24 5.66 -2.74
N CYS A 280 23.95 5.88 -3.87
CA CYS A 280 23.50 5.45 -5.19
C CYS A 280 23.77 3.97 -5.48
N ALA A 281 24.24 3.19 -4.53
CA ALA A 281 24.60 1.79 -4.73
C ALA A 281 23.40 0.83 -4.89
N GLY A 282 22.22 1.35 -5.19
CA GLY A 282 21.02 0.56 -5.52
C GLY A 282 20.10 0.27 -4.34
N ILE A 283 20.11 1.15 -3.35
CA ILE A 283 19.31 1.07 -2.13
C ILE A 283 18.01 1.87 -2.27
N GLU A 284 18.05 3.02 -2.95
CA GLU A 284 16.83 3.81 -3.19
C GLU A 284 16.02 3.22 -4.35
N ARG A 285 14.80 2.77 -4.05
CA ARG A 285 13.84 2.36 -5.08
C ARG A 285 13.07 3.55 -5.64
N TYR A 286 12.69 4.48 -4.76
CA TYR A 286 11.76 5.57 -5.07
C TYR A 286 12.31 6.93 -4.65
N VAL A 287 11.78 7.96 -5.28
CA VAL A 287 11.98 9.36 -4.92
C VAL A 287 10.61 10.04 -4.79
N PRO A 288 10.48 11.04 -3.92
CA PRO A 288 9.24 11.82 -3.86
C PRO A 288 8.94 12.49 -5.20
N TYR A 289 7.66 12.53 -5.56
CA TYR A 289 7.22 13.38 -6.66
C TYR A 289 7.54 14.84 -6.36
N THR A 290 7.94 15.60 -7.38
CA THR A 290 8.08 17.06 -7.28
C THR A 290 6.71 17.73 -7.32
N ALA A 291 6.62 18.97 -6.85
CA ALA A 291 5.38 19.74 -6.92
C ALA A 291 4.87 19.92 -8.37
N GLU A 292 5.78 20.03 -9.34
CA GLU A 292 5.45 20.12 -10.75
C GLU A 292 4.85 18.81 -11.29
N GLU A 293 5.41 17.67 -10.89
CA GLU A 293 4.89 16.35 -11.25
C GLU A 293 3.52 16.11 -10.64
N GLU A 294 3.34 16.43 -9.34
CA GLU A 294 2.04 16.31 -8.69
C GLU A 294 0.98 17.22 -9.31
N ALA A 295 1.35 18.43 -9.74
CA ALA A 295 0.44 19.35 -10.43
C ALA A 295 0.07 18.87 -11.85
N ALA A 296 0.96 18.12 -12.51
CA ALA A 296 0.73 17.57 -13.85
C ALA A 296 -0.01 16.25 -13.86
N GLY A 297 0.09 15.46 -12.76
CA GLY A 297 -0.51 14.14 -12.59
C GLY A 297 -1.60 14.14 -11.49
N HIS A 298 -2.32 13.03 -11.43
CA HIS A 298 -3.31 12.78 -10.38
C HIS A 298 -2.83 11.61 -9.51
N TYR A 299 -1.75 11.87 -8.77
CA TYR A 299 -1.20 10.85 -7.88
C TYR A 299 -2.00 10.78 -6.58
N THR A 300 -2.23 9.57 -6.11
CA THR A 300 -2.98 9.35 -4.87
C THR A 300 -2.46 8.15 -4.10
N MET A 301 -2.57 8.22 -2.79
CA MET A 301 -2.32 7.11 -1.88
C MET A 301 -3.57 6.26 -1.67
N LEU A 302 -4.71 6.91 -1.44
CA LEU A 302 -5.95 6.24 -1.02
C LEU A 302 -7.06 6.27 -2.08
N GLY A 303 -6.97 7.14 -3.10
CA GLY A 303 -8.06 7.40 -4.03
C GLY A 303 -9.23 8.16 -3.38
N GLU A 304 -9.99 8.90 -4.18
CA GLU A 304 -11.02 9.83 -3.67
C GLU A 304 -12.16 9.14 -2.90
N SER A 305 -12.48 7.90 -3.22
CA SER A 305 -13.52 7.16 -2.49
C SER A 305 -13.10 6.82 -1.07
N GLN A 306 -11.85 6.39 -0.88
CA GLN A 306 -11.34 6.09 0.45
C GLN A 306 -11.04 7.36 1.25
N TRP A 307 -10.60 8.46 0.59
CA TRP A 307 -10.43 9.76 1.25
C TRP A 307 -11.73 10.30 1.85
N ARG A 308 -12.84 10.23 1.11
CA ARG A 308 -14.17 10.63 1.64
C ARG A 308 -14.60 9.75 2.80
N TRP A 309 -14.42 8.44 2.67
CA TRP A 309 -14.70 7.51 3.75
C TRP A 309 -13.84 7.80 5.00
N LEU A 310 -12.54 8.10 4.82
CA LEU A 310 -11.65 8.43 5.94
C LEU A 310 -12.11 9.73 6.65
N GLU A 311 -12.56 10.72 5.89
CA GLU A 311 -13.13 11.94 6.46
C GLU A 311 -14.36 11.65 7.31
N GLU A 312 -15.24 10.77 6.85
CA GLU A 312 -16.40 10.33 7.63
C GLU A 312 -15.96 9.64 8.92
N GLN A 313 -14.98 8.74 8.84
CA GLN A 313 -14.47 8.03 10.02
C GLN A 313 -13.80 8.95 11.04
N LEU A 314 -13.03 9.93 10.60
CA LEU A 314 -12.37 10.88 11.49
C LEU A 314 -13.35 11.85 12.18
N ARG A 315 -14.57 12.00 11.66
CA ARG A 315 -15.65 12.77 12.31
C ARG A 315 -16.40 11.96 13.36
N GLU A 316 -16.30 10.64 13.36
CA GLU A 316 -16.93 9.81 14.39
C GLU A 316 -16.31 10.10 15.77
N PRO A 317 -17.10 10.12 16.85
CA PRO A 317 -16.57 10.34 18.19
C PRO A 317 -15.61 9.23 18.62
N ALA A 318 -14.38 9.58 18.99
CA ALA A 318 -13.41 8.69 19.63
C ALA A 318 -12.39 9.48 20.45
N ASP A 319 -11.82 8.84 21.47
CA ASP A 319 -10.82 9.43 22.35
C ASP A 319 -9.40 9.04 21.92
N VAL A 320 -9.24 7.83 21.38
CA VAL A 320 -8.01 7.32 20.76
C VAL A 320 -8.36 6.80 19.36
N ARG A 321 -7.57 7.18 18.35
CA ARG A 321 -7.70 6.71 16.98
C ARG A 321 -6.41 6.09 16.51
N LEU A 322 -6.44 4.80 16.22
CA LEU A 322 -5.34 4.09 15.62
C LEU A 322 -5.56 4.06 14.10
N VAL A 323 -4.83 4.91 13.38
CA VAL A 323 -4.85 4.93 11.91
C VAL A 323 -3.74 4.01 11.43
N VAL A 324 -4.15 2.86 10.89
CA VAL A 324 -3.26 1.80 10.44
C VAL A 324 -2.98 1.97 8.95
N SER A 325 -1.73 2.19 8.62
CA SER A 325 -1.19 2.24 7.26
C SER A 325 -0.24 1.06 7.08
N THR A 326 -0.26 0.39 5.94
CA THR A 326 0.68 -0.72 5.73
C THR A 326 2.10 -0.22 5.47
N VAL A 327 2.26 0.96 4.86
CA VAL A 327 3.55 1.64 4.67
C VAL A 327 3.70 2.83 5.61
N GLN A 328 4.94 3.22 5.90
CA GLN A 328 5.25 4.32 6.81
C GLN A 328 4.66 5.66 6.37
N VAL A 329 4.18 6.44 7.35
CA VAL A 329 3.52 7.73 7.15
C VAL A 329 4.49 8.89 7.40
N LEU A 330 5.18 8.90 8.54
CA LEU A 330 6.00 10.04 8.99
C LEU A 330 7.47 9.93 8.59
N ALA A 331 7.97 8.74 8.27
CA ALA A 331 9.35 8.55 7.87
C ALA A 331 9.68 9.31 6.57
N GLU A 332 10.83 9.98 6.51
CA GLU A 332 11.23 10.79 5.36
C GLU A 332 12.59 10.41 4.77
N GLY A 333 13.53 9.95 5.56
CA GLY A 333 14.93 9.84 5.18
C GLY A 333 15.33 8.73 4.22
N HIS A 334 14.43 7.83 3.83
CA HIS A 334 14.75 6.66 3.01
C HIS A 334 14.06 6.64 1.65
N GLY A 335 14.59 5.87 0.71
CA GLY A 335 14.08 5.71 -0.65
C GLY A 335 13.21 4.46 -0.87
N TRP A 336 12.55 3.95 0.17
CA TRP A 336 11.58 2.85 0.11
C TRP A 336 10.15 3.39 0.06
N GLU A 337 9.15 2.51 0.04
CA GLU A 337 7.75 2.90 0.04
C GLU A 337 7.37 3.65 1.32
N ARG A 338 6.72 4.78 1.18
CA ARG A 338 6.19 5.62 2.26
C ARG A 338 5.26 6.70 1.73
N TRP A 339 4.47 7.32 2.60
CA TRP A 339 3.55 8.39 2.20
C TRP A 339 4.26 9.60 1.60
N GLY A 340 5.44 9.94 2.11
CA GLY A 340 6.24 11.05 1.59
C GLY A 340 6.70 10.90 0.14
N MET A 341 6.45 9.75 -0.54
CA MET A 341 6.65 9.60 -1.97
C MET A 341 5.58 10.34 -2.79
N ILE A 342 4.42 10.66 -2.19
CA ILE A 342 3.39 11.54 -2.74
C ILE A 342 3.15 12.64 -1.70
N PRO A 343 4.00 13.70 -1.66
CA PRO A 343 3.99 14.70 -0.59
C PRO A 343 2.64 15.38 -0.35
N SER A 344 1.88 15.64 -1.42
CA SER A 344 0.55 16.25 -1.31
C SER A 344 -0.46 15.38 -0.55
N GLU A 345 -0.36 14.06 -0.66
CA GLU A 345 -1.25 13.11 0.04
C GLU A 345 -0.91 13.02 1.53
N LEU A 346 0.38 13.11 1.91
CA LEU A 346 0.79 13.22 3.31
C LEU A 346 0.26 14.51 3.95
N VAL A 347 0.41 15.65 3.28
CA VAL A 347 -0.14 16.94 3.71
C VAL A 347 -1.67 16.88 3.80
N ARG A 348 -2.33 16.20 2.85
CA ARG A 348 -3.78 15.99 2.85
C ARG A 348 -4.24 15.24 4.10
N LEU A 349 -3.53 14.19 4.51
CA LEU A 349 -3.84 13.46 5.74
C LEU A 349 -3.76 14.35 6.97
N GLN A 350 -2.68 15.12 7.11
CA GLN A 350 -2.49 16.02 8.23
C GLN A 350 -3.60 17.09 8.30
N ARG A 351 -3.92 17.72 7.16
CA ARG A 351 -5.01 18.68 7.05
C ARG A 351 -6.38 18.05 7.33
N LEU A 352 -6.59 16.81 6.94
CA LEU A 352 -7.84 16.12 7.21
C LEU A 352 -8.04 15.88 8.71
N ILE A 353 -6.99 15.45 9.43
CA ILE A 353 -7.01 15.33 10.89
C ILE A 353 -7.37 16.69 11.53
N HIS A 354 -6.77 17.78 11.05
CA HIS A 354 -7.05 19.12 11.53
C HIS A 354 -8.51 19.55 11.26
N THR A 355 -8.96 19.45 10.00
CA THR A 355 -10.26 19.96 9.59
C THR A 355 -11.44 19.17 10.17
N THR A 356 -11.25 17.88 10.42
CA THR A 356 -12.23 17.03 11.10
C THR A 356 -12.21 17.18 12.61
N ARG A 357 -11.19 17.87 13.17
CA ARG A 357 -10.93 17.96 14.61
C ARG A 357 -10.81 16.57 15.26
N ALA A 358 -10.19 15.64 14.56
CA ALA A 358 -10.00 14.29 15.07
C ALA A 358 -8.98 14.28 16.19
N ASN A 359 -9.39 14.00 17.41
CA ASN A 359 -8.51 13.88 18.57
C ASN A 359 -7.88 12.50 18.66
N GLY A 360 -6.75 12.38 19.37
CA GLY A 360 -6.16 11.12 19.75
C GLY A 360 -5.62 10.27 18.60
N VAL A 361 -5.22 10.88 17.47
CA VAL A 361 -4.69 10.14 16.32
C VAL A 361 -3.28 9.68 16.58
N VAL A 362 -3.08 8.36 16.45
CA VAL A 362 -1.81 7.66 16.47
C VAL A 362 -1.72 6.81 15.20
N LEU A 363 -0.56 6.78 14.57
CA LEU A 363 -0.30 6.06 13.34
C LEU A 363 0.40 4.73 13.64
N LEU A 364 -0.03 3.66 12.98
CA LEU A 364 0.63 2.35 13.03
C LEU A 364 1.02 1.95 11.62
N SER A 365 2.24 1.39 11.43
CA SER A 365 2.73 1.03 10.09
C SER A 365 3.57 -0.24 10.05
N GLY A 366 3.86 -0.69 8.83
CA GLY A 366 4.58 -1.92 8.49
C GLY A 366 5.62 -1.75 7.38
N ASP A 367 5.79 -2.77 6.50
CA ASP A 367 6.59 -2.82 5.26
C ASP A 367 8.12 -2.82 5.43
N ARG A 368 8.65 -2.12 6.41
CA ARG A 368 10.08 -1.75 6.47
C ARG A 368 11.02 -2.79 7.07
N HIS A 369 10.51 -3.85 7.64
CA HIS A 369 11.29 -4.88 8.36
C HIS A 369 12.18 -4.31 9.47
N ILE A 370 11.68 -3.31 10.18
CA ILE A 370 12.30 -2.69 11.35
C ILE A 370 11.25 -2.40 12.42
N GLY A 371 11.70 -2.09 13.65
CA GLY A 371 10.88 -1.44 14.66
C GLY A 371 11.36 0.01 14.85
N ALA A 372 10.44 0.98 14.80
CA ALA A 372 10.79 2.40 14.98
C ALA A 372 9.61 3.21 15.52
N LEU A 373 9.90 4.21 16.36
CA LEU A 373 8.94 5.17 16.86
C LEU A 373 9.28 6.56 16.34
N TYR A 374 8.28 7.25 15.79
CA TYR A 374 8.43 8.58 15.18
C TYR A 374 7.53 9.60 15.87
N LYS A 375 7.95 10.86 15.82
CA LYS A 375 7.16 12.02 16.26
C LYS A 375 7.31 13.16 15.27
N LEU A 376 6.24 13.56 14.63
CA LEU A 376 6.14 14.80 13.89
C LEU A 376 5.62 15.88 14.84
N PRO A 377 6.38 16.97 15.11
CA PRO A 377 5.90 18.08 15.91
C PRO A 377 4.66 18.74 15.28
N ALA A 378 3.81 19.35 16.10
CA ALA A 378 2.72 20.17 15.59
C ALA A 378 3.25 21.27 14.68
N THR A 379 2.67 21.42 13.49
CA THR A 379 3.10 22.41 12.48
C THR A 379 2.26 23.69 12.50
N GLY A 380 1.22 23.73 13.34
CA GLY A 380 0.36 24.90 13.52
C GLY A 380 -0.61 25.19 12.38
N GLY A 381 -0.47 24.56 11.23
CA GLY A 381 -1.34 24.75 10.05
C GLY A 381 -1.80 23.45 9.40
N GLU A 382 -0.99 22.41 9.42
CA GLU A 382 -1.27 21.13 8.79
C GLU A 382 -1.58 20.07 9.85
N ALA A 383 -0.68 19.84 10.81
CA ALA A 383 -0.92 18.96 11.94
C ALA A 383 -1.38 19.76 13.16
N PRO A 384 -2.58 19.54 13.73
CA PRO A 384 -3.12 20.35 14.83
C PRO A 384 -2.40 20.11 16.16
N TYR A 385 -1.76 18.96 16.30
CA TYR A 385 -1.00 18.50 17.47
C TYR A 385 0.12 17.56 17.00
N PRO A 386 1.07 17.16 17.88
CA PRO A 386 2.11 16.20 17.47
C PRO A 386 1.51 14.88 17.01
N LEU A 387 1.94 14.36 15.86
CA LEU A 387 1.57 13.02 15.38
C LEU A 387 2.67 12.04 15.76
N TYR A 388 2.26 10.88 16.24
CA TYR A 388 3.15 9.78 16.58
C TYR A 388 2.88 8.58 15.68
N GLU A 389 3.94 7.86 15.30
CA GLU A 389 3.85 6.63 14.53
C GLU A 389 4.68 5.53 15.20
N ALA A 390 4.11 4.33 15.25
CA ALA A 390 4.82 3.12 15.60
C ALA A 390 4.88 2.20 14.36
N THR A 391 6.09 1.97 13.86
CA THR A 391 6.38 0.96 12.85
C THR A 391 6.78 -0.32 13.58
N ALA A 392 5.98 -1.39 13.44
CA ALA A 392 6.29 -2.73 13.93
C ALA A 392 6.22 -3.69 12.74
N SER A 393 7.37 -3.98 12.15
CA SER A 393 7.44 -4.53 10.80
C SER A 393 8.41 -5.71 10.69
N SER A 394 8.52 -6.52 11.72
CA SER A 394 9.46 -7.64 11.76
C SER A 394 8.93 -8.79 12.61
N LEU A 395 7.73 -9.30 12.32
CA LEU A 395 7.20 -10.44 13.10
C LEU A 395 8.07 -11.67 12.93
N THR A 396 8.55 -11.98 11.73
CA THR A 396 9.39 -13.16 11.44
C THR A 396 10.80 -12.85 10.98
N HIS A 397 11.05 -11.66 10.45
CA HIS A 397 12.35 -11.29 9.92
C HIS A 397 12.52 -9.77 9.86
N SER A 398 13.68 -9.32 10.30
CA SER A 398 14.10 -7.92 10.22
C SER A 398 14.97 -7.68 9.00
N SER A 399 15.08 -6.43 8.56
CA SER A 399 15.96 -6.03 7.45
C SER A 399 17.45 -6.20 7.81
N ARG A 400 17.75 -6.35 9.10
CA ARG A 400 19.12 -6.59 9.66
C ARG A 400 20.21 -5.83 8.92
N SER A 401 19.89 -4.68 8.48
CA SER A 401 20.90 -3.81 7.98
C SER A 401 21.68 -3.31 9.21
N GLY A 402 22.64 -4.07 9.69
CA GLY A 402 23.62 -3.62 10.70
C GLY A 402 24.23 -2.27 10.37
N CYS A 403 23.67 -1.66 9.44
CA CYS A 403 23.84 -0.39 8.83
C CYS A 403 23.15 0.75 9.54
N VAL A 404 22.01 0.53 10.16
CA VAL A 404 21.26 1.58 10.89
C VAL A 404 22.03 1.98 12.15
N LEU A 405 22.73 1.02 12.78
CA LEU A 405 23.49 1.24 14.00
C LEU A 405 24.94 1.71 13.76
N ASP A 406 25.55 1.31 12.65
CA ASP A 406 26.99 1.52 12.40
C ASP A 406 27.30 2.71 11.49
N GLY A 407 26.29 3.39 10.91
CA GLY A 407 26.50 4.52 9.98
C GLY A 407 27.30 4.15 8.73
N LYS A 408 27.35 2.85 8.34
CA LYS A 408 28.08 2.38 7.17
C LYS A 408 27.41 2.81 5.87
N PRO A 409 28.18 3.12 4.84
CA PRO A 409 27.66 3.42 3.53
C PRO A 409 26.86 2.22 2.98
N GLY A 410 25.64 2.45 2.53
CA GLY A 410 24.78 1.40 1.95
C GLY A 410 23.61 1.00 2.82
N CYS A 411 23.41 1.66 3.94
CA CYS A 411 22.32 1.44 4.87
C CYS A 411 21.13 2.32 4.57
N HIS A 412 19.95 1.88 5.02
CA HIS A 412 18.76 2.68 4.94
C HIS A 412 18.92 3.90 5.86
N ALA A 413 18.94 5.08 5.27
CA ALA A 413 18.90 6.31 6.04
C ALA A 413 17.45 6.55 6.44
N GLU A 414 17.09 6.15 7.66
CA GLU A 414 15.84 6.57 8.25
C GLU A 414 15.92 8.06 8.65
N ASP A 415 14.79 8.72 8.80
CA ASP A 415 14.76 10.13 9.16
C ASP A 415 15.03 10.33 10.66
N LEU A 416 16.29 10.48 11.00
CA LEU A 416 16.75 10.67 12.36
C LEU A 416 16.07 11.84 13.10
N PRO A 417 15.76 13.00 12.47
CA PRO A 417 15.09 14.09 13.17
C PRO A 417 13.68 13.75 13.67
N LEU A 418 12.98 12.84 13.02
CA LEU A 418 11.63 12.41 13.41
C LEU A 418 11.62 11.16 14.29
N MET A 419 12.69 10.38 14.27
CA MET A 419 12.81 9.19 15.11
C MET A 419 13.04 9.57 16.57
N LEU A 420 12.29 8.96 17.47
CA LEU A 420 12.47 9.17 18.92
C LEU A 420 13.70 8.43 19.47
N GLN A 421 14.01 7.28 18.88
CA GLN A 421 15.16 6.44 19.21
C GLN A 421 15.65 5.77 17.91
N PRO A 422 16.91 5.33 17.82
CA PRO A 422 17.37 4.54 16.68
C PRO A 422 16.48 3.32 16.44
N ALA A 423 16.16 3.03 15.17
CA ALA A 423 15.35 1.88 14.81
C ALA A 423 15.96 0.57 15.35
N THR A 424 15.12 -0.36 15.79
CA THR A 424 15.57 -1.71 16.14
C THR A 424 15.54 -2.61 14.91
N ASP A 425 16.56 -3.47 14.77
CA ASP A 425 16.66 -4.53 13.78
C ASP A 425 16.31 -5.92 14.35
N GLU A 426 15.79 -5.97 15.58
CA GLU A 426 15.24 -7.19 16.17
C GLU A 426 13.84 -7.49 15.61
N ASN A 427 13.50 -8.79 15.57
CA ASN A 427 12.12 -9.17 15.32
C ASN A 427 11.25 -8.57 16.43
N ASN A 428 10.14 -7.94 16.03
CA ASN A 428 9.39 -7.15 16.98
C ASN A 428 7.88 -7.20 16.74
N VAL A 429 7.15 -6.98 17.83
CA VAL A 429 5.72 -6.70 17.86
C VAL A 429 5.50 -5.34 18.49
N GLY A 430 4.61 -4.55 17.90
CA GLY A 430 4.18 -3.28 18.44
C GLY A 430 3.07 -3.45 19.49
N THR A 431 3.06 -2.58 20.49
CA THR A 431 2.00 -2.52 21.50
C THR A 431 1.44 -1.11 21.62
N VAL A 432 0.13 -1.02 21.86
CA VAL A 432 -0.58 0.22 22.21
C VAL A 432 -1.28 -0.04 23.51
N ALA A 433 -0.70 0.45 24.62
CA ALA A 433 -1.30 0.40 25.94
C ALA A 433 -2.01 1.71 26.27
N ILE A 434 -3.27 1.64 26.70
CA ILE A 434 -4.11 2.80 27.01
C ILE A 434 -4.42 2.78 28.49
N ASP A 435 -3.99 3.79 29.22
CA ASP A 435 -4.40 4.05 30.59
C ASP A 435 -5.45 5.18 30.57
N TRP A 436 -6.69 4.76 30.73
CA TRP A 436 -7.83 5.69 30.70
C TRP A 436 -7.91 6.59 31.94
N GLU A 437 -7.41 6.14 33.08
CA GLU A 437 -7.39 6.92 34.32
C GLU A 437 -6.28 7.99 34.27
N ALA A 438 -5.07 7.58 33.86
CA ALA A 438 -3.95 8.51 33.66
C ALA A 438 -4.09 9.34 32.38
N ARG A 439 -5.03 8.97 31.49
CA ARG A 439 -5.23 9.58 30.17
C ARG A 439 -3.97 9.55 29.32
N THR A 440 -3.34 8.41 29.21
CA THR A 440 -2.13 8.20 28.42
C THR A 440 -2.27 7.05 27.42
N VAL A 441 -1.54 7.15 26.32
CA VAL A 441 -1.28 6.06 25.39
C VAL A 441 0.23 5.81 25.37
N THR A 442 0.62 4.57 25.59
CA THR A 442 2.01 4.14 25.47
C THR A 442 2.16 3.27 24.22
N LEU A 443 2.98 3.74 23.28
CA LEU A 443 3.43 2.94 22.15
C LEU A 443 4.69 2.21 22.57
N GLY A 444 4.73 0.91 22.34
CA GLY A 444 5.87 0.06 22.68
C GLY A 444 6.29 -0.80 21.48
N LEU A 445 7.55 -1.15 21.43
CA LEU A 445 8.10 -2.20 20.59
C LEU A 445 8.71 -3.26 21.49
N VAL A 446 8.28 -4.50 21.33
CA VAL A 446 8.67 -5.65 22.15
C VAL A 446 9.36 -6.66 21.24
N ALA A 447 10.48 -7.24 21.69
CA ALA A 447 11.12 -8.34 20.97
C ALA A 447 10.14 -9.50 20.81
N SER A 448 9.90 -9.94 19.59
CA SER A 448 8.87 -10.95 19.29
C SER A 448 9.36 -12.39 19.48
N ASP A 449 10.67 -12.60 19.43
CA ASP A 449 11.30 -13.90 19.63
C ASP A 449 12.74 -13.75 20.15
N ASP A 450 13.34 -14.87 20.58
CA ASP A 450 14.73 -14.91 21.05
C ASP A 450 15.75 -14.75 19.92
N CYS A 451 15.27 -14.87 18.69
CA CYS A 451 16.15 -14.87 17.53
C CYS A 451 15.31 -15.03 16.27
N GLY A 452 15.28 -14.05 15.43
CA GLY A 452 14.72 -14.24 14.10
C GLY A 452 15.39 -15.43 13.40
N MET A 453 14.79 -16.61 13.52
CA MET A 453 15.24 -17.82 12.83
C MET A 453 14.95 -17.68 11.34
N SER A 454 15.73 -16.85 10.65
CA SER A 454 15.75 -16.89 9.20
C SER A 454 16.60 -18.10 8.78
N PRO A 455 16.07 -19.02 7.97
CA PRO A 455 16.86 -20.09 7.37
C PRO A 455 17.88 -19.59 6.33
N GLN A 456 17.94 -18.28 6.10
CA GLN A 456 18.89 -17.62 5.21
C GLN A 456 20.30 -17.52 5.86
N PRO A 457 21.39 -17.28 5.10
CA PRO A 457 22.77 -17.25 5.61
C PRO A 457 23.06 -16.19 6.69
N TRP A 458 22.06 -15.50 7.15
CA TRP A 458 22.07 -14.48 8.21
C TRP A 458 22.09 -15.05 9.65
N GLY A 459 22.08 -16.38 9.84
CA GLY A 459 21.95 -17.08 11.12
C GLY A 459 22.99 -16.76 12.21
N LYS A 460 24.00 -15.94 11.94
CA LYS A 460 25.02 -15.58 12.95
C LYS A 460 24.59 -14.48 13.94
N VAL A 461 23.49 -13.76 13.68
CA VAL A 461 23.03 -12.67 14.57
C VAL A 461 22.16 -13.17 15.70
N CYS A 462 21.62 -14.39 15.59
CA CYS A 462 20.78 -15.02 16.62
C CYS A 462 21.47 -15.29 17.95
N GLU A 463 22.78 -15.46 17.99
CA GLU A 463 23.50 -15.70 19.25
C GLU A 463 23.57 -14.46 20.15
N GLN A 464 23.32 -13.26 19.60
CA GLN A 464 23.42 -12.00 20.34
C GLN A 464 22.08 -11.63 21.05
N HIS A 465 20.96 -12.22 20.64
CA HIS A 465 19.61 -11.84 21.11
C HIS A 465 18.88 -12.93 21.90
N ARG A 466 19.59 -13.96 22.35
CA ARG A 466 18.97 -15.03 23.18
C ARG A 466 18.42 -14.46 24.49
N GLY A 467 17.17 -14.80 24.80
CA GLY A 467 16.48 -14.35 26.00
C GLY A 467 15.84 -12.97 25.89
N HIS A 468 15.67 -12.46 24.65
CA HIS A 468 15.04 -11.15 24.42
C HIS A 468 13.52 -11.25 24.20
N ALA A 469 12.94 -12.43 23.94
CA ALA A 469 11.50 -12.57 23.76
C ALA A 469 10.71 -11.90 24.90
N GLY A 470 9.80 -10.99 24.57
CA GLY A 470 9.05 -10.21 25.53
C GLY A 470 9.77 -8.98 26.11
N LEU A 471 11.05 -8.76 25.76
CA LEU A 471 11.78 -7.56 26.21
C LEU A 471 11.24 -6.29 25.52
N LEU A 472 10.96 -5.27 26.32
CA LEU A 472 10.61 -3.95 25.79
C LEU A 472 11.85 -3.30 25.17
N LEU A 473 11.83 -3.10 23.85
CA LEU A 473 12.93 -2.52 23.07
C LEU A 473 12.88 -1.00 23.06
N GLN A 474 11.68 -0.45 22.80
CA GLN A 474 11.43 0.98 22.74
C GLN A 474 10.04 1.29 23.28
N HIS A 475 9.84 2.50 23.79
CA HIS A 475 8.50 3.00 24.11
C HIS A 475 8.46 4.52 24.14
N VAL A 476 7.24 5.06 23.99
CA VAL A 476 6.90 6.45 24.23
C VAL A 476 5.52 6.52 24.85
N THR A 477 5.39 7.29 25.95
CA THR A 477 4.10 7.57 26.59
C THR A 477 3.64 8.97 26.19
N ILE A 478 2.41 9.06 25.72
CA ILE A 478 1.78 10.24 25.15
C ILE A 478 0.59 10.61 26.01
N ASN A 479 0.50 11.85 26.45
CA ASN A 479 -0.68 12.35 27.12
C ASN A 479 -1.79 12.61 26.09
N LEU A 480 -2.98 12.05 26.30
CA LEU A 480 -4.14 12.25 25.42
C LEU A 480 -4.58 13.70 25.29
N ASP A 481 -4.29 14.52 26.29
CA ASP A 481 -4.60 15.95 26.23
C ASP A 481 -3.67 16.73 25.28
N GLU A 482 -2.47 16.18 24.94
CA GLU A 482 -1.61 16.70 23.89
C GLU A 482 -2.13 16.40 22.48
N LEU A 483 -3.00 15.40 22.32
CA LEU A 483 -3.56 14.94 21.05
C LEU A 483 -4.96 15.50 20.77
N ARG A 484 -5.19 16.78 21.10
CA ARG A 484 -6.47 17.46 20.88
C ARG A 484 -6.34 18.58 19.87
N ALA A 485 -7.25 18.56 18.86
CA ALA A 485 -7.35 19.57 17.81
C ALA A 485 -8.14 20.81 18.26
#